data_ce51c5e433e50262c49f8027d100ae81
#
_entry.id   ce51c5e433e50262c49f8027d100ae81
#
_cell.length_a   1.000
_cell.length_b   1.000
_cell.length_c   1.000
_cell.angle_alpha   90.00
_cell.angle_beta   90.00
_cell.angle_gamma   90.00
#
_symmetry.space_group_name_H-M   'P 1'
#
loop_
_entity.id
_entity.type
_entity.pdbx_description
1 polymer ?
#
loop_
_entity_poly.entity_id
_entity_poly.type
_entity_poly.pdbx_seq_one_letter_code
_entity_poly.pdbx_strand_id
1 'polypeptide(L)'
;MNYDLLTVDMKSLDWSKDKIYLGATAGLYGGVNKDFYRFDSSVLYGYAAGAQEGSPVFNWSDMGLGTSEVHLGECTDGRFVVLAASSNQTEVLSYEMAVLTKGADEREILSMVSLSATPGLVQAVSDFNKTNDRYKVELTEYFPYAQNVTDEEWDNAIINLNTRIISGDMPDILDMSHLSVQIYQSKGLLEDLYPYMEHDPEIRKEDYFENVFEAISLDGKLPYLTDGAAISTMLAGEDIVAGNDGWTIQELEKVLDTYGANSINNLSGASFLKIMLQTDGSFIDWNLGKCSFDSPEFVKMLEFAGKIQESSQNSFGGTEMSESYAAAYETVLSVYHITRYRNYYNGNLRFLGLPGGGGEYHVIKPEVKVGISSSSSRKEGAWEFVRTLLTEEHQMSCMMLPIHKRAFDKITQAAVDGKSVWTWIYEDGKATKEDVELTKQLLNSAAYVENDNQTLESLILEEAREYFSGARSALEAAERIQSRASLYINEQM
;
A
#
# COMPACT_ATOMS: atom_id res chain seq x y z
N MET A 1 -19.47 5.30 -4.58
CA MET A 1 -20.68 5.77 -5.30
C MET A 1 -20.92 7.22 -4.88
N ASN A 2 -21.09 8.14 -5.81
CA ASN A 2 -21.34 9.55 -5.48
C ASN A 2 -22.85 9.80 -5.38
N TYR A 3 -23.26 10.57 -4.40
CA TYR A 3 -24.67 10.85 -4.13
C TYR A 3 -24.95 12.34 -4.17
N ASP A 4 -26.10 12.70 -4.75
CA ASP A 4 -26.70 14.03 -4.65
C ASP A 4 -27.85 13.99 -3.64
N LEU A 5 -27.88 14.93 -2.71
CA LEU A 5 -29.00 15.10 -1.80
C LEU A 5 -29.98 16.10 -2.39
N LEU A 6 -31.25 15.71 -2.49
CA LEU A 6 -32.34 16.56 -2.86
C LEU A 6 -33.30 16.73 -1.65
N THR A 7 -33.71 17.95 -1.37
CA THR A 7 -34.70 18.19 -0.33
C THR A 7 -36.12 18.24 -0.95
N VAL A 8 -37.08 17.71 -0.20
CA VAL A 8 -38.51 17.74 -0.60
C VAL A 8 -39.28 18.57 0.43
N ASP A 9 -40.03 19.56 -0.04
CA ASP A 9 -41.01 20.25 0.80
C ASP A 9 -42.18 19.29 1.06
N MET A 10 -42.33 18.87 2.30
CA MET A 10 -43.34 17.89 2.70
C MET A 10 -44.78 18.43 2.60
N LYS A 11 -44.99 19.74 2.39
CA LYS A 11 -46.33 20.33 2.21
C LYS A 11 -46.70 20.42 0.76
N SER A 12 -45.77 20.88 -0.10
CA SER A 12 -45.99 21.04 -1.54
C SER A 12 -45.60 19.78 -2.32
N LEU A 13 -44.77 18.91 -1.74
CA LEU A 13 -44.14 17.77 -2.39
C LEU A 13 -43.22 18.18 -3.57
N ASP A 14 -42.76 19.43 -3.55
CA ASP A 14 -41.82 19.93 -4.54
C ASP A 14 -40.39 19.55 -4.15
N TRP A 15 -39.62 19.16 -5.14
CA TRP A 15 -38.19 18.85 -4.97
C TRP A 15 -37.38 20.16 -5.08
N SER A 16 -36.33 20.28 -4.26
CA SER A 16 -35.38 21.37 -4.41
C SER A 16 -34.70 21.30 -5.78
N LYS A 17 -34.45 22.47 -6.36
CA LYS A 17 -33.65 22.58 -7.59
C LYS A 17 -32.16 22.54 -7.31
N ASP A 18 -31.79 22.89 -6.07
CA ASP A 18 -30.40 22.90 -5.63
C ASP A 18 -30.04 21.52 -5.08
N LYS A 19 -29.01 20.94 -5.69
CA LYS A 19 -28.45 19.67 -5.26
C LYS A 19 -27.29 19.94 -4.32
N ILE A 20 -27.23 19.20 -3.24
CA ILE A 20 -26.06 19.13 -2.39
C ILE A 20 -25.23 17.91 -2.85
N TYR A 21 -24.06 18.16 -3.37
CA TYR A 21 -23.14 17.10 -3.75
C TYR A 21 -22.44 16.56 -2.51
N LEU A 22 -22.73 15.32 -2.16
CA LEU A 22 -22.19 14.67 -0.94
C LEU A 22 -20.86 13.94 -1.18
N GLY A 23 -20.46 13.77 -2.44
CA GLY A 23 -19.27 12.99 -2.77
C GLY A 23 -19.42 11.50 -2.43
N ALA A 24 -18.31 10.83 -2.22
CA ALA A 24 -18.29 9.47 -1.71
C ALA A 24 -18.76 9.48 -0.26
N THR A 25 -19.81 8.73 0.06
CA THR A 25 -20.33 8.63 1.42
C THR A 25 -20.55 7.17 1.79
N ALA A 26 -20.19 6.82 3.03
CA ALA A 26 -20.43 5.51 3.60
C ALA A 26 -21.77 5.46 4.35
N GLY A 27 -22.30 6.62 4.79
CA GLY A 27 -23.59 6.67 5.48
C GLY A 27 -24.18 8.07 5.56
N LEU A 28 -25.53 8.11 5.67
CA LEU A 28 -26.31 9.32 5.89
C LEU A 28 -27.30 9.07 7.01
N TYR A 29 -27.36 9.97 8.01
CA TYR A 29 -28.15 9.80 9.22
C TYR A 29 -28.90 11.08 9.55
N GLY A 30 -30.13 10.94 10.05
CA GLY A 30 -30.89 12.07 10.60
C GLY A 30 -30.24 12.61 11.87
N GLY A 31 -30.30 13.92 12.08
CA GLY A 31 -29.74 14.58 13.24
C GLY A 31 -30.80 15.12 14.21
N VAL A 32 -30.35 15.49 15.42
CA VAL A 32 -31.12 16.20 16.44
C VAL A 32 -30.64 17.67 16.51
N ASN A 33 -29.33 17.89 16.59
CA ASN A 33 -28.70 19.22 16.65
C ASN A 33 -28.25 19.73 15.26
N LYS A 34 -28.22 18.84 14.28
CA LYS A 34 -28.04 19.15 12.87
C LYS A 34 -29.20 18.51 12.10
N ASP A 35 -29.46 18.99 10.88
CA ASP A 35 -30.55 18.42 10.10
C ASP A 35 -30.20 17.00 9.62
N PHE A 36 -28.93 16.78 9.28
CA PHE A 36 -28.41 15.44 9.00
C PHE A 36 -26.91 15.35 9.25
N TYR A 37 -26.43 14.12 9.35
CA TYR A 37 -25.03 13.77 9.42
C TYR A 37 -24.66 12.93 8.22
N ARG A 38 -23.51 13.27 7.63
CA ARG A 38 -22.86 12.47 6.61
C ARG A 38 -21.57 11.92 7.17
N PHE A 39 -21.30 10.68 6.87
CA PHE A 39 -20.08 10.01 7.23
C PHE A 39 -19.33 9.57 5.96
N ASP A 40 -18.05 9.86 5.85
CA ASP A 40 -17.13 9.24 4.91
C ASP A 40 -16.26 8.20 5.62
N SER A 41 -15.15 7.77 5.03
CA SER A 41 -14.27 6.77 5.62
C SER A 41 -13.56 7.24 6.91
N SER A 42 -13.47 8.53 7.13
CA SER A 42 -12.63 9.12 8.19
C SER A 42 -13.41 9.98 9.17
N VAL A 43 -14.38 10.78 8.68
CA VAL A 43 -14.99 11.87 9.45
C VAL A 43 -16.52 11.84 9.38
N LEU A 44 -17.15 12.11 10.53
CA LEU A 44 -18.55 12.46 10.61
C LEU A 44 -18.72 13.97 10.45
N TYR A 45 -19.51 14.38 9.45
CA TYR A 45 -19.86 15.78 9.19
C TYR A 45 -21.32 16.04 9.54
N GLY A 46 -21.57 17.14 10.24
CA GLY A 46 -22.92 17.62 10.52
C GLY A 46 -23.32 18.76 9.59
N TYR A 47 -24.49 18.66 8.97
CA TYR A 47 -25.03 19.60 8.02
C TYR A 47 -26.27 20.32 8.56
N ALA A 48 -26.38 21.62 8.29
CA ALA A 48 -27.64 22.35 8.34
C ALA A 48 -28.37 22.23 7.00
N ALA A 49 -29.70 22.32 7.00
CA ALA A 49 -30.49 22.28 5.79
C ALA A 49 -30.07 23.39 4.82
N GLY A 50 -29.76 23.01 3.58
CA GLY A 50 -29.29 23.92 2.53
C GLY A 50 -27.80 24.27 2.60
N ALA A 51 -27.05 23.83 3.57
CA ALA A 51 -25.59 24.03 3.62
C ALA A 51 -24.91 23.18 2.53
N GLN A 52 -23.97 23.79 1.80
CA GLN A 52 -23.16 23.09 0.78
C GLN A 52 -22.03 22.29 1.41
N GLU A 53 -21.57 22.70 2.61
CA GLU A 53 -20.47 22.07 3.33
C GLU A 53 -20.92 21.68 4.74
N GLY A 54 -20.44 20.52 5.19
CA GLY A 54 -20.65 20.04 6.56
C GLY A 54 -19.54 20.50 7.50
N SER A 55 -19.89 20.70 8.76
CA SER A 55 -18.89 20.91 9.80
C SER A 55 -18.45 19.56 10.38
N PRO A 56 -17.12 19.31 10.55
CA PRO A 56 -16.64 18.07 11.15
C PRO A 56 -17.12 17.97 12.60
N VAL A 57 -17.54 16.77 13.00
CA VAL A 57 -18.07 16.47 14.33
C VAL A 57 -17.13 15.54 15.07
N PHE A 58 -16.78 14.41 14.45
CA PHE A 58 -15.84 13.42 14.96
C PHE A 58 -14.97 12.88 13.82
N ASN A 59 -13.72 12.58 14.12
CA ASN A 59 -12.90 11.67 13.34
C ASN A 59 -13.00 10.29 13.98
N TRP A 60 -13.28 9.24 13.20
CA TRP A 60 -13.48 7.88 13.72
C TRP A 60 -12.21 7.30 14.33
N SER A 61 -11.05 7.58 13.74
CA SER A 61 -9.76 7.18 14.29
C SER A 61 -9.51 7.78 15.68
N ASP A 62 -10.04 9.00 15.91
CA ASP A 62 -9.96 9.65 17.21
C ASP A 62 -10.80 8.97 18.28
N MET A 63 -11.85 8.26 17.86
CA MET A 63 -12.80 7.59 18.74
C MET A 63 -12.47 6.11 18.98
N GLY A 64 -11.43 5.59 18.30
CA GLY A 64 -11.06 4.17 18.39
C GLY A 64 -12.13 3.22 17.84
N LEU A 65 -12.88 3.65 16.82
CA LEU A 65 -13.95 2.85 16.23
C LEU A 65 -13.55 2.36 14.84
N GLY A 66 -13.84 1.09 14.57
CA GLY A 66 -13.73 0.52 13.22
C GLY A 66 -14.71 1.18 12.25
N THR A 67 -14.37 1.26 10.98
CA THR A 67 -15.12 2.01 9.95
C THR A 67 -15.70 1.14 8.84
N SER A 68 -15.65 -0.18 8.96
CA SER A 68 -16.15 -1.09 7.90
C SER A 68 -17.67 -1.01 7.74
N GLU A 69 -18.41 -0.85 8.82
CA GLU A 69 -19.84 -0.61 8.83
C GLU A 69 -20.19 0.22 10.08
N VAL A 70 -20.86 1.36 9.91
CA VAL A 70 -21.21 2.25 11.02
C VAL A 70 -22.70 2.56 10.98
N HIS A 71 -23.37 2.39 12.12
CA HIS A 71 -24.72 2.90 12.36
C HIS A 71 -24.68 3.94 13.47
N LEU A 72 -25.31 5.07 13.24
CA LEU A 72 -25.23 6.25 14.10
C LEU A 72 -26.60 6.74 14.53
N GLY A 73 -26.71 7.16 15.77
CA GLY A 73 -27.87 7.89 16.30
C GLY A 73 -27.40 9.02 17.22
N GLU A 74 -27.91 10.24 17.02
CA GLU A 74 -27.67 11.36 17.92
C GLU A 74 -28.73 11.38 19.02
N CYS A 75 -28.30 11.51 20.28
CA CYS A 75 -29.18 11.69 21.45
C CYS A 75 -29.55 13.17 21.60
N THR A 76 -30.68 13.42 22.29
CA THR A 76 -31.18 14.77 22.56
C THR A 76 -30.24 15.60 23.47
N ASP A 77 -29.33 14.96 24.17
CA ASP A 77 -28.29 15.59 24.98
C ASP A 77 -26.99 15.85 24.25
N GLY A 78 -26.95 15.61 22.92
CA GLY A 78 -25.78 15.84 22.07
C GLY A 78 -24.76 14.72 22.08
N ARG A 79 -25.00 13.62 22.77
CA ARG A 79 -24.19 12.40 22.68
C ARG A 79 -24.57 11.61 21.43
N PHE A 80 -23.64 10.79 20.95
CA PHE A 80 -23.89 9.88 19.84
C PHE A 80 -23.80 8.45 20.32
N VAL A 81 -24.74 7.62 19.90
CA VAL A 81 -24.65 6.17 20.00
C VAL A 81 -24.21 5.64 18.67
N VAL A 82 -23.12 4.90 18.66
CA VAL A 82 -22.51 4.35 17.45
C VAL A 82 -22.45 2.84 17.60
N LEU A 83 -22.87 2.13 16.55
CA LEU A 83 -22.61 0.71 16.36
C LEU A 83 -21.64 0.60 15.19
N ALA A 84 -20.41 0.20 15.47
CA ALA A 84 -19.37 0.03 14.49
C ALA A 84 -19.02 -1.44 14.32
N ALA A 85 -18.83 -1.88 13.08
CA ALA A 85 -18.35 -3.20 12.76
C ALA A 85 -16.88 -3.18 12.41
N SER A 86 -16.13 -4.15 12.89
CA SER A 86 -14.78 -4.46 12.45
C SER A 86 -14.71 -5.90 11.93
N SER A 87 -13.83 -6.15 10.97
CA SER A 87 -13.54 -7.48 10.47
C SER A 87 -12.04 -7.73 10.51
N ASN A 88 -11.65 -8.94 10.87
CA ASN A 88 -10.28 -9.41 10.74
C ASN A 88 -10.22 -10.66 9.85
N GLN A 89 -9.03 -11.16 9.54
CA GLN A 89 -8.87 -12.31 8.63
C GLN A 89 -9.46 -13.63 9.16
N THR A 90 -9.77 -13.71 10.45
CA THR A 90 -10.23 -14.93 11.11
C THR A 90 -11.69 -14.86 11.59
N GLU A 91 -12.26 -13.65 11.70
CA GLU A 91 -13.63 -13.42 12.18
C GLU A 91 -14.45 -12.65 11.16
N VAL A 92 -15.67 -13.08 10.90
CA VAL A 92 -16.50 -12.55 9.81
C VAL A 92 -16.92 -11.10 10.07
N LEU A 93 -17.34 -10.76 11.29
CA LEU A 93 -17.69 -9.39 11.72
C LEU A 93 -17.83 -9.38 13.24
N SER A 94 -17.21 -8.42 13.90
CA SER A 94 -17.50 -8.07 15.30
C SER A 94 -18.15 -6.69 15.34
N TYR A 95 -19.17 -6.54 16.21
CA TYR A 95 -19.88 -5.27 16.38
C TYR A 95 -19.54 -4.68 17.75
N GLU A 96 -19.15 -3.42 17.77
CA GLU A 96 -18.93 -2.66 18.98
C GLU A 96 -19.93 -1.51 19.09
N MET A 97 -20.53 -1.32 20.26
CA MET A 97 -21.38 -0.19 20.54
C MET A 97 -20.66 0.79 21.46
N ALA A 98 -20.52 2.02 21.02
CA ALA A 98 -19.91 3.10 21.77
C ALA A 98 -20.88 4.27 21.97
N VAL A 99 -20.74 4.97 23.09
CA VAL A 99 -21.42 6.25 23.36
C VAL A 99 -20.38 7.34 23.33
N LEU A 100 -20.41 8.16 22.30
CA LEU A 100 -19.45 9.23 22.09
C LEU A 100 -19.93 10.52 22.75
N THR A 101 -19.05 11.14 23.53
CA THR A 101 -19.29 12.44 24.14
C THR A 101 -18.21 13.40 23.66
N LYS A 102 -18.60 14.61 23.30
CA LYS A 102 -17.65 15.68 23.00
C LYS A 102 -17.05 16.19 24.32
N GLY A 103 -15.90 15.64 24.71
CA GLY A 103 -15.12 16.08 25.88
C GLY A 103 -13.72 16.59 25.48
N ALA A 104 -13.06 17.33 26.35
CA ALA A 104 -11.65 17.64 26.16
C ALA A 104 -10.85 16.36 26.38
N ASP A 105 -10.08 15.97 25.39
CA ASP A 105 -9.10 14.89 25.51
C ASP A 105 -7.84 15.51 26.16
N GLU A 106 -7.40 14.96 27.29
CA GLU A 106 -6.24 15.45 28.04
C GLU A 106 -4.93 14.78 27.61
N ARG A 107 -5.00 13.82 26.69
CA ARG A 107 -3.82 13.11 26.18
C ARG A 107 -2.94 13.99 25.30
N GLU A 108 -1.66 13.69 25.27
CA GLU A 108 -0.73 14.33 24.34
C GLU A 108 -1.05 13.92 22.90
N ILE A 109 -1.22 14.92 22.03
CA ILE A 109 -1.54 14.70 20.63
C ILE A 109 -0.27 14.38 19.84
N LEU A 110 -0.30 13.28 19.12
CA LEU A 110 0.70 12.88 18.10
C LEU A 110 0.11 13.18 16.74
N SER A 111 0.67 14.14 16.03
CA SER A 111 0.24 14.46 14.67
C SER A 111 0.75 13.42 13.69
N MET A 112 -0.15 12.83 12.89
CA MET A 112 0.17 11.92 11.82
C MET A 112 -0.39 12.43 10.49
N VAL A 113 0.39 12.30 9.43
CA VAL A 113 -0.04 12.66 8.07
C VAL A 113 0.10 11.47 7.14
N SER A 114 -0.93 11.25 6.33
CA SER A 114 -0.95 10.31 5.21
C SER A 114 -1.48 11.01 3.96
N LEU A 115 -1.00 10.64 2.78
CA LEU A 115 -1.65 11.05 1.53
C LEU A 115 -2.96 10.27 1.35
N SER A 116 -2.94 8.96 1.59
CA SER A 116 -4.12 8.08 1.58
C SER A 116 -3.82 6.87 2.45
N ALA A 117 -4.35 6.85 3.66
CA ALA A 117 -4.12 5.76 4.60
C ALA A 117 -4.88 4.49 4.18
N THR A 118 -4.25 3.33 4.35
CA THR A 118 -4.94 2.06 4.16
C THR A 118 -5.96 1.84 5.28
N PRO A 119 -7.03 1.05 5.05
CA PRO A 119 -7.97 0.69 6.11
C PRO A 119 -7.28 0.06 7.33
N GLY A 120 -6.22 -0.74 7.12
CA GLY A 120 -5.42 -1.33 8.19
C GLY A 120 -4.71 -0.28 9.04
N LEU A 121 -4.14 0.75 8.42
CA LEU A 121 -3.49 1.84 9.14
C LEU A 121 -4.49 2.70 9.92
N VAL A 122 -5.66 3.00 9.33
CA VAL A 122 -6.75 3.70 10.04
C VAL A 122 -7.21 2.89 11.24
N GLN A 123 -7.33 1.56 11.10
CA GLN A 123 -7.69 0.67 12.20
C GLN A 123 -6.60 0.66 13.29
N ALA A 124 -5.31 0.62 12.92
CA ALA A 124 -4.21 0.71 13.88
C ALA A 124 -4.26 2.00 14.71
N VAL A 125 -4.53 3.15 14.07
CA VAL A 125 -4.72 4.42 14.77
C VAL A 125 -5.92 4.36 15.72
N SER A 126 -7.04 3.80 15.27
CA SER A 126 -8.24 3.61 16.08
C SER A 126 -7.98 2.76 17.33
N ASP A 127 -7.32 1.61 17.16
CA ASP A 127 -7.02 0.67 18.25
C ASP A 127 -6.05 1.29 19.26
N PHE A 128 -5.04 2.00 18.78
CA PHE A 128 -4.12 2.75 19.64
C PHE A 128 -4.86 3.82 20.44
N ASN A 129 -5.67 4.65 19.78
CA ASN A 129 -6.43 5.72 20.43
C ASN A 129 -7.45 5.21 21.46
N LYS A 130 -7.95 3.99 21.27
CA LYS A 130 -8.86 3.32 22.21
C LYS A 130 -8.16 2.81 23.47
N THR A 131 -6.91 2.35 23.34
CA THR A 131 -6.20 1.63 24.39
C THR A 131 -5.12 2.44 25.09
N ASN A 132 -4.63 3.54 24.49
CA ASN A 132 -3.57 4.35 25.06
C ASN A 132 -4.15 5.53 25.89
N ASP A 133 -3.76 5.60 27.16
CA ASP A 133 -4.25 6.63 28.10
C ASP A 133 -3.38 7.91 28.11
N ARG A 134 -2.20 7.87 27.50
CA ARG A 134 -1.21 8.96 27.54
C ARG A 134 -1.15 9.73 26.23
N TYR A 135 -1.22 9.05 25.10
CA TYR A 135 -1.10 9.63 23.78
C TYR A 135 -2.34 9.36 22.93
N LYS A 136 -2.56 10.24 21.98
CA LYS A 136 -3.58 10.13 20.95
C LYS A 136 -3.01 10.49 19.60
N VAL A 137 -3.17 9.64 18.59
CA VAL A 137 -2.78 9.94 17.21
C VAL A 137 -3.92 10.71 16.52
N GLU A 138 -3.63 11.90 16.00
CA GLU A 138 -4.53 12.64 15.11
C GLU A 138 -4.03 12.46 13.68
N LEU A 139 -4.73 11.58 12.93
CA LEU A 139 -4.45 11.28 11.53
C LEU A 139 -5.08 12.35 10.63
N THR A 140 -4.26 13.01 9.83
CA THR A 140 -4.69 13.90 8.74
C THR A 140 -4.44 13.20 7.41
N GLU A 141 -5.50 12.98 6.63
CA GLU A 141 -5.43 12.41 5.29
C GLU A 141 -5.69 13.51 4.25
N TYR A 142 -4.91 13.53 3.17
CA TYR A 142 -5.17 14.39 2.01
C TYR A 142 -6.30 13.80 1.17
N PHE A 143 -6.29 12.49 0.98
CA PHE A 143 -7.28 11.76 0.19
C PHE A 143 -7.77 10.55 1.00
N PRO A 144 -8.97 10.60 1.58
CA PRO A 144 -9.56 9.43 2.19
C PRO A 144 -9.63 8.26 1.20
N TYR A 145 -9.40 7.05 1.69
CA TYR A 145 -9.37 5.83 0.88
C TYR A 145 -10.57 5.73 -0.09
N ALA A 146 -10.31 5.27 -1.33
CA ALA A 146 -11.29 5.08 -2.39
C ALA A 146 -11.82 6.35 -3.09
N GLN A 147 -11.18 7.50 -2.97
CA GLN A 147 -11.47 8.65 -3.81
C GLN A 147 -10.83 8.51 -5.20
N ASN A 148 -11.53 8.97 -6.24
CA ASN A 148 -10.93 9.14 -7.56
C ASN A 148 -10.09 10.42 -7.54
N VAL A 149 -8.80 10.28 -7.36
CA VAL A 149 -7.82 11.36 -7.32
C VAL A 149 -7.08 11.40 -8.65
N THR A 150 -6.96 12.58 -9.25
CA THR A 150 -6.15 12.77 -10.46
C THR A 150 -4.66 12.85 -10.12
N ASP A 151 -3.80 12.56 -11.09
CA ASP A 151 -2.34 12.69 -10.92
C ASP A 151 -1.95 14.12 -10.50
N GLU A 152 -2.60 15.16 -11.04
CA GLU A 152 -2.37 16.56 -10.68
C GLU A 152 -2.76 16.86 -9.22
N GLU A 153 -3.88 16.35 -8.73
CA GLU A 153 -4.28 16.50 -7.32
C GLU A 153 -3.30 15.79 -6.39
N TRP A 154 -2.81 14.63 -6.80
CA TRP A 154 -1.81 13.87 -6.07
C TRP A 154 -0.49 14.60 -5.95
N ASP A 155 0.05 15.10 -7.06
CA ASP A 155 1.28 15.89 -7.10
C ASP A 155 1.15 17.17 -6.25
N ASN A 156 0.01 17.86 -6.33
CA ASN A 156 -0.26 19.05 -5.52
C ASN A 156 -0.28 18.72 -4.01
N ALA A 157 -0.80 17.56 -3.60
CA ALA A 157 -0.79 17.15 -2.20
C ALA A 157 0.63 16.89 -1.70
N ILE A 158 1.48 16.23 -2.49
CA ILE A 158 2.91 16.03 -2.18
C ILE A 158 3.63 17.38 -2.04
N ILE A 159 3.42 18.30 -2.98
CA ILE A 159 4.00 19.65 -2.94
C ILE A 159 3.55 20.41 -1.68
N ASN A 160 2.27 20.34 -1.34
CA ASN A 160 1.72 20.98 -0.13
C ASN A 160 2.33 20.41 1.15
N LEU A 161 2.43 19.07 1.24
CA LEU A 161 3.05 18.40 2.37
C LEU A 161 4.54 18.80 2.51
N ASN A 162 5.29 18.77 1.42
CA ASN A 162 6.69 19.16 1.39
C ASN A 162 6.87 20.64 1.80
N THR A 163 5.98 21.52 1.35
CA THR A 163 6.00 22.95 1.72
C THR A 163 5.77 23.14 3.21
N ARG A 164 4.83 22.41 3.82
CA ARG A 164 4.59 22.43 5.26
C ARG A 164 5.84 21.98 6.04
N ILE A 165 6.43 20.85 5.61
CA ILE A 165 7.66 20.32 6.22
C ILE A 165 8.80 21.33 6.17
N ILE A 166 9.04 21.96 5.02
CA ILE A 166 10.09 22.99 4.85
C ILE A 166 9.81 24.23 5.73
N SER A 167 8.54 24.59 5.92
CA SER A 167 8.16 25.72 6.81
C SER A 167 8.25 25.38 8.29
N GLY A 168 8.61 24.16 8.66
CA GLY A 168 8.76 23.70 10.04
C GLY A 168 7.49 23.08 10.64
N ASP A 169 6.42 22.93 9.86
CA ASP A 169 5.20 22.21 10.25
C ASP A 169 5.33 20.71 9.89
N MET A 170 6.28 20.06 10.57
CA MET A 170 6.57 18.64 10.40
C MET A 170 5.69 17.81 11.36
N PRO A 171 4.93 16.81 10.89
CA PRO A 171 4.17 15.93 11.78
C PRO A 171 5.10 15.04 12.61
N ASP A 172 4.60 14.49 13.72
CA ASP A 172 5.35 13.55 14.56
C ASP A 172 5.56 12.20 13.85
N ILE A 173 4.55 11.76 13.06
CA ILE A 173 4.50 10.49 12.37
C ILE A 173 4.15 10.73 10.90
N LEU A 174 4.80 10.01 10.01
CA LEU A 174 4.58 10.07 8.57
C LEU A 174 4.21 8.69 8.03
N ASP A 175 3.10 8.62 7.30
CA ASP A 175 2.85 7.51 6.39
C ASP A 175 3.63 7.74 5.09
N MET A 176 4.66 6.93 4.90
CA MET A 176 5.56 6.99 3.76
C MET A 176 5.11 6.10 2.59
N SER A 177 3.91 5.49 2.65
CA SER A 177 3.44 4.53 1.64
C SER A 177 3.40 5.10 0.22
N HIS A 178 3.20 6.41 0.12
CA HIS A 178 3.13 7.14 -1.15
C HIS A 178 4.16 8.27 -1.26
N LEU A 179 5.19 8.24 -0.43
CA LEU A 179 6.27 9.22 -0.41
C LEU A 179 7.60 8.54 -0.69
N SER A 180 8.53 9.25 -1.33
CA SER A 180 9.87 8.73 -1.56
C SER A 180 10.67 8.65 -0.26
N VAL A 181 10.79 7.45 0.31
CA VAL A 181 11.57 7.20 1.53
C VAL A 181 13.03 7.65 1.34
N GLN A 182 13.60 7.42 0.16
CA GLN A 182 14.99 7.80 -0.16
C GLN A 182 15.20 9.31 -0.06
N ILE A 183 14.28 10.12 -0.58
CA ILE A 183 14.36 11.58 -0.52
C ILE A 183 14.25 12.06 0.94
N TYR A 184 13.28 11.54 1.70
CA TYR A 184 13.09 11.94 3.09
C TYR A 184 14.27 11.50 3.97
N GLN A 185 14.80 10.30 3.75
CA GLN A 185 15.96 9.78 4.47
C GLN A 185 17.24 10.57 4.13
N SER A 186 17.50 10.88 2.85
CA SER A 186 18.67 11.65 2.44
C SER A 186 18.69 13.07 3.04
N LYS A 187 17.50 13.67 3.25
CA LYS A 187 17.34 14.96 3.93
C LYS A 187 17.36 14.85 5.45
N GLY A 188 17.52 13.65 6.02
CA GLY A 188 17.55 13.42 7.46
C GLY A 188 16.23 13.72 8.18
N LEU A 189 15.10 13.56 7.48
CA LEU A 189 13.77 13.87 8.03
C LEU A 189 13.16 12.72 8.83
N LEU A 190 13.72 11.51 8.70
CA LEU A 190 13.23 10.30 9.38
C LEU A 190 14.21 9.85 10.47
N GLU A 191 13.66 9.39 11.59
CA GLU A 191 14.41 8.73 12.65
C GLU A 191 14.91 7.35 12.21
N ASP A 192 16.01 6.91 12.82
CA ASP A 192 16.43 5.51 12.77
C ASP A 192 15.67 4.72 13.84
N LEU A 193 14.86 3.75 13.43
CA LEU A 193 14.02 2.98 14.34
C LEU A 193 14.72 1.77 14.96
N TYR A 194 15.92 1.39 14.50
CA TYR A 194 16.68 0.28 15.11
C TYR A 194 16.97 0.49 16.60
N PRO A 195 17.44 1.67 17.06
CA PRO A 195 17.65 1.90 18.49
C PRO A 195 16.38 1.74 19.34
N TYR A 196 15.21 2.12 18.79
CA TYR A 196 13.92 1.94 19.49
C TYR A 196 13.56 0.47 19.62
N MET A 197 13.70 -0.31 18.55
CA MET A 197 13.47 -1.76 18.57
C MET A 197 14.41 -2.47 19.55
N GLU A 198 15.69 -2.08 19.62
CA GLU A 198 16.69 -2.69 20.48
C GLU A 198 16.45 -2.43 21.97
N HIS A 199 15.85 -1.31 22.31
CA HIS A 199 15.53 -0.94 23.68
C HIS A 199 14.13 -1.36 24.12
N ASP A 200 13.27 -1.80 23.21
CA ASP A 200 11.92 -2.26 23.53
C ASP A 200 11.90 -3.69 24.04
N PRO A 201 11.49 -3.93 25.29
CA PRO A 201 11.56 -5.28 25.90
C PRO A 201 10.55 -6.26 25.30
N GLU A 202 9.55 -5.79 24.55
CA GLU A 202 8.52 -6.63 23.95
C GLU A 202 8.81 -7.00 22.49
N ILE A 203 9.79 -6.31 21.85
CA ILE A 203 10.18 -6.57 20.48
C ILE A 203 11.47 -7.39 20.45
N ARG A 204 11.38 -8.58 19.87
CA ARG A 204 12.54 -9.45 19.64
C ARG A 204 12.67 -9.71 18.14
N LYS A 205 13.82 -9.35 17.55
CA LYS A 205 14.04 -9.47 16.09
C LYS A 205 13.81 -10.90 15.58
N GLU A 206 14.15 -11.91 16.37
CA GLU A 206 13.94 -13.32 16.03
C GLU A 206 12.47 -13.74 15.88
N ASP A 207 11.52 -12.97 16.40
CA ASP A 207 10.09 -13.22 16.22
C ASP A 207 9.58 -12.79 14.83
N TYR A 208 10.42 -12.12 14.03
CA TYR A 208 10.09 -11.59 12.71
C TYR A 208 10.92 -12.22 11.59
N PHE A 209 10.49 -12.05 10.35
CA PHE A 209 11.31 -12.29 9.18
C PHE A 209 12.33 -11.15 9.05
N GLU A 210 13.54 -11.36 9.59
CA GLU A 210 14.55 -10.31 9.78
C GLU A 210 15.03 -9.70 8.45
N ASN A 211 15.06 -10.51 7.37
CA ASN A 211 15.37 -10.04 6.02
C ASN A 211 14.46 -8.89 5.54
N VAL A 212 13.24 -8.79 6.06
CA VAL A 212 12.35 -7.66 5.74
C VAL A 212 12.92 -6.36 6.32
N PHE A 213 13.38 -6.35 7.57
CA PHE A 213 14.01 -5.17 8.16
C PHE A 213 15.31 -4.81 7.45
N GLU A 214 16.10 -5.81 7.05
CA GLU A 214 17.33 -5.60 6.28
C GLU A 214 17.02 -4.97 4.93
N ALA A 215 16.02 -5.45 4.21
CA ALA A 215 15.63 -4.95 2.90
C ALA A 215 15.09 -3.52 2.92
N ILE A 216 14.30 -3.16 3.96
CA ILE A 216 13.74 -1.80 4.08
C ILE A 216 14.72 -0.79 4.69
N SER A 217 15.91 -1.24 5.11
CA SER A 217 16.95 -0.37 5.66
C SER A 217 17.67 0.41 4.56
N LEU A 218 17.96 1.68 4.85
CA LEU A 218 18.73 2.56 3.98
C LEU A 218 19.98 3.06 4.72
N ASP A 219 21.15 2.85 4.15
CA ASP A 219 22.43 3.24 4.74
C ASP A 219 22.61 2.74 6.20
N GLY A 220 22.13 1.55 6.49
CA GLY A 220 22.19 0.91 7.81
C GLY A 220 21.21 1.46 8.85
N LYS A 221 20.26 2.31 8.45
CA LYS A 221 19.19 2.83 9.29
C LYS A 221 17.84 2.25 8.89
N LEU A 222 16.93 2.15 9.82
CA LEU A 222 15.55 1.71 9.62
C LEU A 222 14.60 2.92 9.60
N PRO A 223 14.25 3.47 8.42
CA PRO A 223 13.51 4.73 8.33
C PRO A 223 12.01 4.61 8.61
N TYR A 224 11.45 3.40 8.54
CA TYR A 224 10.05 3.11 8.78
C TYR A 224 9.84 1.66 9.23
N LEU A 225 8.67 1.39 9.79
CA LEU A 225 8.17 0.02 10.00
C LEU A 225 7.03 -0.31 9.04
N THR A 226 6.83 -1.61 8.82
CA THR A 226 5.69 -2.19 8.11
C THR A 226 5.08 -3.29 8.95
N ASP A 227 3.80 -3.55 8.76
CA ASP A 227 3.04 -4.59 9.46
C ASP A 227 2.92 -5.87 8.63
N GLY A 228 3.04 -5.76 7.32
CA GLY A 228 2.92 -6.87 6.40
C GLY A 228 3.69 -6.60 5.12
N ALA A 229 3.83 -7.64 4.31
CA ALA A 229 4.52 -7.56 3.04
C ALA A 229 3.88 -8.47 1.98
N ALA A 230 3.79 -7.97 0.76
CA ALA A 230 3.65 -8.82 -0.41
C ALA A 230 5.02 -9.06 -1.05
N ILE A 231 5.14 -10.13 -1.82
CA ILE A 231 6.37 -10.45 -2.53
C ILE A 231 6.12 -10.43 -4.02
N SER A 232 6.73 -9.47 -4.71
CA SER A 232 6.72 -9.41 -6.17
C SER A 232 7.81 -10.33 -6.72
N THR A 233 7.41 -11.22 -7.63
CA THR A 233 8.27 -12.25 -8.20
C THR A 233 7.81 -12.63 -9.60
N MET A 234 8.69 -13.28 -10.35
CA MET A 234 8.31 -14.06 -11.51
C MET A 234 8.34 -15.55 -11.17
N LEU A 235 7.44 -16.29 -11.77
CA LEU A 235 7.29 -17.73 -11.58
C LEU A 235 7.04 -18.44 -12.92
N ALA A 236 7.40 -19.71 -12.99
CA ALA A 236 7.19 -20.56 -14.16
C ALA A 236 7.13 -22.05 -13.78
N GLY A 237 6.74 -22.90 -14.71
CA GLY A 237 6.91 -24.34 -14.57
C GLY A 237 8.39 -24.74 -14.61
N GLU A 238 8.76 -25.78 -13.86
CA GLU A 238 10.16 -26.22 -13.74
C GLU A 238 10.75 -26.68 -15.10
N ASP A 239 9.92 -27.17 -16.01
CA ASP A 239 10.29 -27.56 -17.38
C ASP A 239 10.64 -26.37 -18.28
N ILE A 240 10.09 -25.18 -17.99
CA ILE A 240 10.38 -23.93 -18.72
C ILE A 240 11.75 -23.39 -18.37
N VAL A 241 12.18 -23.53 -17.12
CA VAL A 241 13.36 -22.88 -16.58
C VAL A 241 14.59 -23.77 -16.51
N ALA A 242 14.46 -25.07 -16.76
CA ALA A 242 15.55 -26.04 -17.03
C ALA A 242 16.84 -25.87 -16.20
N GLY A 243 16.69 -25.66 -14.86
CA GLY A 243 17.81 -25.61 -13.92
C GLY A 243 18.44 -24.24 -13.72
N ASN A 244 17.82 -23.17 -14.15
CA ASN A 244 18.22 -21.80 -13.83
C ASN A 244 17.75 -21.43 -12.41
N ASP A 245 18.63 -20.78 -11.64
CA ASP A 245 18.33 -20.32 -10.28
C ASP A 245 17.87 -18.85 -10.22
N GLY A 246 17.47 -18.27 -11.34
CA GLY A 246 16.98 -16.89 -11.47
C GLY A 246 16.83 -16.48 -12.92
N TRP A 247 16.26 -15.31 -13.16
CA TRP A 247 16.09 -14.75 -14.49
C TRP A 247 17.14 -13.68 -14.81
N THR A 248 17.67 -13.78 -16.04
CA THR A 248 18.28 -12.65 -16.73
C THR A 248 17.35 -12.16 -17.84
N ILE A 249 17.52 -10.94 -18.32
CA ILE A 249 16.77 -10.41 -19.48
C ILE A 249 16.95 -11.35 -20.69
N GLN A 250 18.15 -11.91 -20.90
CA GLN A 250 18.41 -12.84 -21.99
C GLN A 250 17.64 -14.15 -21.87
N GLU A 251 17.39 -14.64 -20.67
CA GLU A 251 16.59 -15.83 -20.44
C GLU A 251 15.10 -15.57 -20.68
N LEU A 252 14.59 -14.41 -20.25
CA LEU A 252 13.25 -13.96 -20.60
C LEU A 252 13.06 -13.76 -22.10
N GLU A 253 14.07 -13.22 -22.81
CA GLU A 253 14.04 -13.13 -24.27
C GLU A 253 13.88 -14.50 -24.92
N LYS A 254 14.59 -15.52 -24.45
CA LYS A 254 14.43 -16.88 -24.96
C LYS A 254 13.01 -17.44 -24.72
N VAL A 255 12.39 -17.09 -23.58
CA VAL A 255 11.00 -17.46 -23.30
C VAL A 255 10.07 -16.81 -24.32
N LEU A 256 10.21 -15.49 -24.55
CA LEU A 256 9.40 -14.78 -25.55
C LEU A 256 9.62 -15.34 -26.98
N ASP A 257 10.89 -15.65 -27.36
CA ASP A 257 11.22 -16.22 -28.66
C ASP A 257 10.64 -17.62 -28.85
N THR A 258 10.58 -18.42 -27.78
CA THR A 258 10.12 -19.81 -27.82
C THR A 258 8.60 -19.93 -27.75
N TYR A 259 7.96 -19.15 -26.88
CA TYR A 259 6.54 -19.28 -26.54
C TYR A 259 5.67 -18.13 -27.05
N GLY A 260 6.27 -17.05 -27.56
CA GLY A 260 5.58 -15.87 -28.11
C GLY A 260 5.64 -14.64 -27.19
N ALA A 261 5.41 -13.47 -27.79
CA ALA A 261 5.55 -12.16 -27.11
C ALA A 261 4.52 -11.90 -25.99
N ASN A 262 3.46 -12.69 -25.89
CA ASN A 262 2.43 -12.64 -24.86
C ASN A 262 2.46 -13.86 -23.91
N SER A 263 3.57 -14.60 -23.88
CA SER A 263 3.70 -15.84 -23.09
C SER A 263 3.96 -15.63 -21.60
N ILE A 264 4.11 -14.38 -21.16
CA ILE A 264 4.28 -14.04 -19.74
C ILE A 264 2.98 -13.39 -19.25
N ASN A 265 2.30 -14.06 -18.32
CA ASN A 265 1.06 -13.55 -17.74
C ASN A 265 1.34 -12.33 -16.83
N ASN A 266 0.37 -11.41 -16.76
CA ASN A 266 0.42 -10.19 -15.93
C ASN A 266 1.61 -9.26 -16.23
N LEU A 267 2.20 -9.34 -17.42
CA LEU A 267 3.33 -8.51 -17.80
C LEU A 267 3.11 -7.86 -19.17
N SER A 268 3.23 -6.54 -19.21
CA SER A 268 3.35 -5.73 -20.43
C SER A 268 4.70 -5.02 -20.44
N GLY A 269 5.11 -4.47 -21.58
CA GLY A 269 6.35 -3.71 -21.64
C GLY A 269 6.39 -2.52 -20.69
N ALA A 270 5.27 -1.81 -20.55
CA ALA A 270 5.14 -0.69 -19.62
C ALA A 270 5.19 -1.15 -18.15
N SER A 271 4.48 -2.23 -17.80
CA SER A 271 4.52 -2.79 -16.43
C SER A 271 5.89 -3.37 -16.10
N PHE A 272 6.55 -4.04 -17.03
CA PHE A 272 7.93 -4.51 -16.85
C PHE A 272 8.88 -3.34 -16.55
N LEU A 273 8.83 -2.29 -17.35
CA LEU A 273 9.67 -1.10 -17.13
C LEU A 273 9.41 -0.46 -15.78
N LYS A 274 8.14 -0.31 -15.40
CA LYS A 274 7.74 0.21 -14.09
C LYS A 274 8.31 -0.65 -12.94
N ILE A 275 8.13 -1.96 -13.00
CA ILE A 275 8.65 -2.90 -12.00
C ILE A 275 10.16 -2.77 -11.86
N MET A 276 10.88 -2.72 -12.98
CA MET A 276 12.34 -2.59 -12.96
C MET A 276 12.79 -1.26 -12.36
N LEU A 277 12.07 -0.16 -12.62
CA LEU A 277 12.35 1.15 -12.01
C LEU A 277 12.13 1.16 -10.50
N GLN A 278 11.10 0.46 -10.03
CA GLN A 278 10.79 0.37 -8.61
C GLN A 278 11.76 -0.55 -7.85
N THR A 279 12.42 -1.46 -8.53
CA THR A 279 13.24 -2.50 -7.90
C THR A 279 14.73 -2.32 -8.14
N ASP A 280 15.14 -1.82 -9.30
CA ASP A 280 16.54 -1.57 -9.64
C ASP A 280 16.92 -0.11 -9.42
N GLY A 281 17.42 0.20 -8.21
CA GLY A 281 17.91 1.54 -7.87
C GLY A 281 19.22 1.96 -8.55
N SER A 282 19.83 1.10 -9.39
CA SER A 282 21.17 1.33 -9.97
C SER A 282 21.22 2.53 -10.94
N PHE A 283 20.07 2.93 -11.50
CA PHE A 283 19.99 4.05 -12.42
C PHE A 283 19.96 5.44 -11.76
N ILE A 284 19.80 5.51 -10.43
CA ILE A 284 19.69 6.77 -9.69
C ILE A 284 20.60 6.75 -8.47
N ASP A 285 21.47 7.72 -8.36
CA ASP A 285 22.22 8.03 -7.15
C ASP A 285 21.60 9.26 -6.46
N TRP A 286 20.73 9.00 -5.51
CA TRP A 286 20.05 10.05 -4.74
C TRP A 286 21.03 10.87 -3.89
N ASN A 287 22.15 10.30 -3.45
CA ASN A 287 23.15 11.03 -2.67
C ASN A 287 23.90 12.06 -3.51
N LEU A 288 24.13 11.75 -4.80
CA LEU A 288 24.80 12.63 -5.73
C LEU A 288 23.84 13.44 -6.61
N GLY A 289 22.55 13.18 -6.56
CA GLY A 289 21.55 13.80 -7.44
C GLY A 289 21.76 13.49 -8.91
N LYS A 290 22.17 12.25 -9.25
CA LYS A 290 22.50 11.84 -10.62
C LYS A 290 21.69 10.64 -11.05
N CYS A 291 21.44 10.55 -12.37
CA CYS A 291 20.87 9.36 -12.98
C CYS A 291 21.63 8.96 -14.25
N SER A 292 21.37 7.73 -14.73
CA SER A 292 22.04 7.10 -15.88
C SER A 292 21.06 6.36 -16.79
N PHE A 293 19.94 7.01 -17.11
CA PHE A 293 18.90 6.46 -17.99
C PHE A 293 19.29 6.45 -19.48
N ASP A 294 20.38 7.08 -19.87
CA ASP A 294 20.99 7.01 -21.22
C ASP A 294 22.07 5.93 -21.33
N SER A 295 22.26 5.12 -20.26
CA SER A 295 23.22 4.03 -20.26
C SER A 295 22.82 2.90 -21.23
N PRO A 296 23.81 2.16 -21.79
CA PRO A 296 23.53 1.00 -22.64
C PRO A 296 22.66 -0.07 -21.95
N GLU A 297 22.76 -0.19 -20.63
CA GLU A 297 21.99 -1.11 -19.81
C GLU A 297 20.51 -0.72 -19.80
N PHE A 298 20.19 0.55 -19.58
CA PHE A 298 18.84 1.05 -19.63
C PHE A 298 18.22 0.96 -21.02
N VAL A 299 19.00 1.31 -22.07
CA VAL A 299 18.53 1.18 -23.46
C VAL A 299 18.16 -0.28 -23.78
N LYS A 300 18.98 -1.26 -23.38
CA LYS A 300 18.65 -2.70 -23.54
C LYS A 300 17.39 -3.10 -22.77
N MET A 301 17.23 -2.60 -21.56
CA MET A 301 16.02 -2.86 -20.76
C MET A 301 14.78 -2.29 -21.45
N LEU A 302 14.87 -1.08 -22.01
CA LEU A 302 13.79 -0.46 -22.77
C LEU A 302 13.49 -1.23 -24.07
N GLU A 303 14.52 -1.70 -24.78
CA GLU A 303 14.39 -2.54 -25.98
C GLU A 303 13.70 -3.86 -25.65
N PHE A 304 14.05 -4.50 -24.54
CA PHE A 304 13.39 -5.72 -24.07
C PHE A 304 11.93 -5.46 -23.72
N ALA A 305 11.64 -4.39 -22.98
CA ALA A 305 10.26 -3.99 -22.65
C ALA A 305 9.40 -3.84 -23.91
N GLY A 306 9.95 -3.28 -25.00
CA GLY A 306 9.27 -3.14 -26.28
C GLY A 306 8.93 -4.46 -26.99
N LYS A 307 9.54 -5.60 -26.60
CA LYS A 307 9.22 -6.94 -27.14
C LYS A 307 8.04 -7.61 -26.44
N ILE A 308 7.71 -7.17 -25.22
CA ILE A 308 6.62 -7.74 -24.42
C ILE A 308 5.31 -7.13 -24.90
N GLN A 309 4.42 -7.96 -25.43
CA GLN A 309 3.05 -7.56 -25.80
C GLN A 309 2.11 -7.75 -24.62
N GLU A 310 1.16 -6.85 -24.49
CA GLU A 310 0.11 -7.01 -23.47
C GLU A 310 -0.61 -8.34 -23.63
N SER A 311 -0.64 -9.12 -22.57
CA SER A 311 -1.55 -10.25 -22.49
C SER A 311 -2.98 -9.70 -22.41
N SER A 312 -3.89 -10.22 -23.22
CA SER A 312 -5.27 -9.74 -23.37
C SER A 312 -6.16 -9.87 -22.12
N GLN A 313 -5.60 -10.26 -20.99
CA GLN A 313 -6.32 -10.42 -19.72
C GLN A 313 -5.67 -9.65 -18.58
N ASN A 314 -5.77 -8.33 -18.62
CA ASN A 314 -5.59 -7.48 -17.45
C ASN A 314 -6.82 -7.58 -16.54
N SER A 315 -7.00 -8.70 -15.86
CA SER A 315 -8.07 -8.84 -14.86
C SER A 315 -7.42 -9.15 -13.51
N PHE A 316 -7.31 -8.15 -12.66
CA PHE A 316 -7.20 -8.34 -11.22
C PHE A 316 -8.36 -9.28 -10.81
N GLY A 317 -8.04 -10.53 -10.45
CA GLY A 317 -9.04 -11.53 -10.06
C GLY A 317 -9.62 -12.40 -11.18
N GLY A 318 -9.06 -12.40 -12.39
CA GLY A 318 -9.44 -13.35 -13.45
C GLY A 318 -9.16 -14.79 -13.02
N THR A 319 -10.21 -15.60 -12.89
CA THR A 319 -10.18 -16.98 -12.36
C THR A 319 -9.63 -18.00 -13.36
N GLU A 320 -9.43 -17.62 -14.61
CA GLU A 320 -8.98 -18.56 -15.63
C GLU A 320 -7.57 -18.21 -16.12
N MET A 321 -6.58 -18.92 -15.60
CA MET A 321 -5.27 -18.96 -16.24
C MET A 321 -5.38 -19.84 -17.50
N SER A 322 -5.13 -19.25 -18.66
CA SER A 322 -5.04 -20.00 -19.90
C SER A 322 -3.81 -20.93 -19.87
N GLU A 323 -3.95 -22.16 -20.39
CA GLU A 323 -2.82 -23.13 -20.50
C GLU A 323 -1.65 -22.65 -21.38
N SER A 324 -1.70 -21.41 -21.87
CA SER A 324 -0.75 -20.86 -22.84
C SER A 324 0.40 -20.05 -22.26
N TYR A 325 0.44 -19.77 -20.94
CA TYR A 325 1.50 -18.95 -20.35
C TYR A 325 2.71 -19.79 -19.91
N ALA A 326 3.89 -19.43 -20.40
CA ALA A 326 5.14 -20.04 -20.01
C ALA A 326 5.61 -19.56 -18.63
N ALA A 327 5.37 -18.27 -18.32
CA ALA A 327 5.74 -17.65 -17.06
C ALA A 327 4.65 -16.66 -16.62
N ALA A 328 4.73 -16.20 -15.39
CA ALA A 328 3.88 -15.12 -14.87
C ALA A 328 4.68 -14.19 -13.97
N TYR A 329 4.33 -12.89 -14.00
CA TYR A 329 4.64 -11.96 -12.93
C TYR A 329 3.52 -11.99 -11.90
N GLU A 330 3.88 -12.04 -10.62
CA GLU A 330 2.90 -12.07 -9.55
C GLU A 330 3.36 -11.30 -8.32
N THR A 331 2.38 -10.69 -7.65
CA THR A 331 2.54 -10.13 -6.31
C THR A 331 1.83 -11.03 -5.30
N VAL A 332 2.60 -11.82 -4.59
CA VAL A 332 2.11 -12.82 -3.64
C VAL A 332 1.71 -12.14 -2.34
N LEU A 333 0.40 -11.98 -2.12
CA LEU A 333 -0.20 -11.39 -0.93
C LEU A 333 -0.54 -12.42 0.16
N SER A 334 -0.73 -13.68 -0.22
CA SER A 334 -1.18 -14.74 0.67
C SER A 334 -0.75 -16.11 0.17
N VAL A 335 -0.86 -17.13 1.04
CA VAL A 335 -0.59 -18.52 0.68
C VAL A 335 -1.48 -19.04 -0.45
N TYR A 336 -2.65 -18.47 -0.66
CA TYR A 336 -3.56 -18.89 -1.74
C TYR A 336 -3.03 -18.57 -3.13
N HIS A 337 -2.22 -17.51 -3.31
CA HIS A 337 -1.53 -17.26 -4.57
C HIS A 337 -0.60 -18.43 -4.91
N ILE A 338 0.10 -18.96 -3.91
CA ILE A 338 0.99 -20.13 -4.09
C ILE A 338 0.17 -21.38 -4.44
N THR A 339 -0.93 -21.63 -3.72
CA THR A 339 -1.85 -22.76 -3.99
C THR A 339 -2.34 -22.72 -5.43
N ARG A 340 -2.78 -21.56 -5.90
CA ARG A 340 -3.28 -21.33 -7.26
C ARG A 340 -2.24 -21.66 -8.31
N TYR A 341 -1.05 -21.09 -8.21
CA TYR A 341 0.01 -21.32 -9.19
C TYR A 341 0.58 -22.73 -9.13
N ARG A 342 0.69 -23.32 -7.94
CA ARG A 342 1.10 -24.72 -7.82
C ARG A 342 0.08 -25.65 -8.51
N ASN A 343 -1.22 -25.39 -8.35
CA ASN A 343 -2.27 -26.15 -9.06
C ASN A 343 -2.17 -25.95 -10.57
N TYR A 344 -1.96 -24.72 -11.04
CA TYR A 344 -1.80 -24.40 -12.46
C TYR A 344 -0.62 -25.14 -13.10
N TYR A 345 0.56 -25.15 -12.44
CA TYR A 345 1.75 -25.86 -12.94
C TYR A 345 1.83 -27.32 -12.50
N ASN A 346 0.73 -27.93 -12.07
CA ASN A 346 0.64 -29.35 -11.65
C ASN A 346 1.71 -29.76 -10.61
N GLY A 347 2.03 -28.89 -9.68
CA GLY A 347 3.05 -29.11 -8.65
C GLY A 347 4.47 -28.71 -9.05
N ASN A 348 4.75 -28.43 -10.30
CA ASN A 348 6.09 -28.11 -10.83
C ASN A 348 6.35 -26.59 -10.85
N LEU A 349 6.04 -25.88 -9.78
CA LEU A 349 6.19 -24.43 -9.67
C LEU A 349 7.59 -24.06 -9.19
N ARG A 350 8.21 -23.06 -9.85
CA ARG A 350 9.42 -22.38 -9.37
C ARG A 350 9.22 -20.88 -9.30
N PHE A 351 9.74 -20.27 -8.22
CA PHE A 351 9.90 -18.83 -8.09
C PHE A 351 11.31 -18.45 -8.54
N LEU A 352 11.42 -17.52 -9.43
CA LEU A 352 12.67 -17.15 -10.09
C LEU A 352 13.09 -15.71 -9.79
N GLY A 353 12.19 -14.95 -9.14
CA GLY A 353 12.41 -13.52 -8.93
C GLY A 353 12.27 -12.71 -10.21
N LEU A 354 12.58 -11.43 -10.12
CA LEU A 354 12.63 -10.52 -11.26
C LEU A 354 13.98 -10.64 -11.96
N PRO A 355 14.10 -10.27 -13.25
CA PRO A 355 15.36 -10.29 -13.95
C PRO A 355 16.29 -9.22 -13.41
N GLY A 356 17.42 -9.60 -12.84
CA GLY A 356 18.40 -8.69 -12.23
C GLY A 356 19.67 -9.43 -11.82
N GLY A 357 20.60 -8.78 -11.27
CA GLY A 357 21.92 -9.08 -10.70
C GLY A 357 22.42 -10.51 -10.40
N GLY A 358 21.90 -11.55 -11.05
CA GLY A 358 22.52 -12.89 -11.03
C GLY A 358 22.02 -13.83 -9.92
N GLY A 359 20.75 -13.72 -9.51
CA GLY A 359 20.13 -14.63 -8.55
C GLY A 359 18.63 -14.45 -8.45
N GLU A 360 18.01 -15.11 -7.49
CA GLU A 360 16.61 -14.92 -7.15
C GLU A 360 16.37 -13.48 -6.66
N TYR A 361 15.70 -12.65 -7.47
CA TYR A 361 15.43 -11.25 -7.18
C TYR A 361 13.98 -11.07 -6.76
N HIS A 362 13.67 -11.45 -5.52
CA HIS A 362 12.33 -11.29 -4.94
C HIS A 362 12.22 -9.96 -4.22
N VAL A 363 11.14 -9.23 -4.49
CA VAL A 363 10.96 -7.85 -4.04
C VAL A 363 9.85 -7.75 -3.02
N ILE A 364 10.17 -7.21 -1.87
CA ILE A 364 9.23 -6.88 -0.80
C ILE A 364 8.45 -5.63 -1.18
N LYS A 365 7.14 -5.75 -1.16
CA LYS A 365 6.19 -4.64 -1.21
C LYS A 365 5.58 -4.48 0.17
N PRO A 366 6.01 -3.49 0.97
CA PRO A 366 5.45 -3.24 2.29
C PRO A 366 3.96 -2.89 2.21
N GLU A 367 3.15 -3.36 3.17
CA GLU A 367 1.72 -3.02 3.24
C GLU A 367 1.52 -1.56 3.65
N VAL A 368 2.22 -1.14 4.69
CA VAL A 368 2.33 0.25 5.13
C VAL A 368 3.79 0.63 5.33
N LYS A 369 4.10 1.91 5.31
CA LYS A 369 5.44 2.45 5.59
C LYS A 369 5.30 3.58 6.60
N VAL A 370 5.42 3.32 7.89
CA VAL A 370 5.21 4.32 8.94
C VAL A 370 6.52 4.69 9.60
N GLY A 371 6.92 5.96 9.44
CA GLY A 371 8.15 6.53 9.98
C GLY A 371 7.88 7.59 11.05
N ILE A 372 8.89 7.82 11.90
CA ILE A 372 8.89 8.88 12.92
C ILE A 372 9.71 10.04 12.40
N SER A 373 9.19 11.25 12.54
CA SER A 373 9.92 12.47 12.21
C SER A 373 11.15 12.67 13.09
N SER A 374 12.29 12.97 12.47
CA SER A 374 13.53 13.28 13.20
C SER A 374 13.40 14.54 14.05
N SER A 375 12.51 15.47 13.67
CA SER A 375 12.26 16.73 14.39
C SER A 375 11.17 16.65 15.45
N SER A 376 10.46 15.51 15.58
CA SER A 376 9.43 15.34 16.61
C SER A 376 10.01 15.50 18.00
N SER A 377 9.34 16.28 18.84
CA SER A 377 9.61 16.38 20.28
C SER A 377 8.91 15.27 21.09
N ARG A 378 8.05 14.46 20.45
CA ARG A 378 7.23 13.39 21.05
C ARG A 378 7.62 12.00 20.53
N LYS A 379 8.91 11.78 20.27
CA LYS A 379 9.42 10.53 19.69
C LYS A 379 9.05 9.29 20.49
N GLU A 380 9.02 9.40 21.83
CA GLU A 380 8.59 8.31 22.71
C GLU A 380 7.13 7.89 22.43
N GLY A 381 6.22 8.86 22.36
CA GLY A 381 4.82 8.60 22.04
C GLY A 381 4.63 8.10 20.61
N ALA A 382 5.38 8.68 19.66
CA ALA A 382 5.36 8.22 18.28
C ALA A 382 5.82 6.74 18.18
N TRP A 383 6.84 6.36 18.96
CA TRP A 383 7.28 4.96 19.03
C TRP A 383 6.21 4.05 19.67
N GLU A 384 5.54 4.50 20.72
CA GLU A 384 4.44 3.72 21.33
C GLU A 384 3.35 3.37 20.30
N PHE A 385 3.07 4.26 19.35
CA PHE A 385 2.16 3.96 18.24
C PHE A 385 2.80 3.05 17.20
N VAL A 386 3.96 3.45 16.64
CA VAL A 386 4.58 2.76 15.51
C VAL A 386 4.92 1.30 15.83
N ARG A 387 5.33 1.01 17.08
CA ARG A 387 5.59 -0.35 17.53
C ARG A 387 4.36 -1.27 17.53
N THR A 388 3.14 -0.70 17.61
CA THR A 388 1.90 -1.52 17.57
C THR A 388 1.74 -2.27 16.26
N LEU A 389 2.29 -1.75 15.16
CA LEU A 389 2.31 -2.41 13.86
C LEU A 389 3.07 -3.76 13.88
N LEU A 390 3.97 -3.94 14.84
CA LEU A 390 4.76 -5.15 15.00
C LEU A 390 4.11 -6.20 15.91
N THR A 391 2.99 -5.88 16.57
CA THR A 391 2.33 -6.85 17.46
C THR A 391 1.71 -8.01 16.67
N GLU A 392 1.73 -9.20 17.28
CA GLU A 392 1.07 -10.37 16.69
C GLU A 392 -0.40 -10.12 16.41
N GLU A 393 -1.10 -9.44 17.35
CA GLU A 393 -2.52 -9.12 17.24
C GLU A 393 -2.83 -8.24 16.03
N HIS A 394 -2.07 -7.14 15.86
CA HIS A 394 -2.23 -6.26 14.70
C HIS A 394 -1.95 -7.01 13.39
N GLN A 395 -0.86 -7.76 13.32
CA GLN A 395 -0.47 -8.47 12.09
C GLN A 395 -1.40 -9.65 11.73
N MET A 396 -2.24 -10.10 12.65
CA MET A 396 -3.34 -11.02 12.32
C MET A 396 -4.45 -10.37 11.49
N SER A 397 -4.53 -9.03 11.43
CA SER A 397 -5.51 -8.27 10.65
C SER A 397 -4.96 -7.71 9.32
N CYS A 398 -3.67 -7.86 9.05
CA CYS A 398 -3.03 -7.38 7.82
C CYS A 398 -3.62 -8.01 6.56
N MET A 399 -3.66 -7.23 5.47
CA MET A 399 -4.16 -7.70 4.16
C MET A 399 -3.10 -8.51 3.39
N MET A 400 -1.81 -8.36 3.76
CA MET A 400 -0.68 -9.05 3.14
C MET A 400 -0.10 -10.11 4.07
N LEU A 401 1.03 -10.70 3.69
CA LEU A 401 1.73 -11.67 4.53
C LEU A 401 2.29 -10.98 5.77
N PRO A 402 1.94 -11.45 6.99
CA PRO A 402 2.54 -10.92 8.21
C PRO A 402 4.04 -11.10 8.24
N ILE A 403 4.77 -10.11 8.74
CA ILE A 403 6.21 -10.25 8.99
C ILE A 403 6.53 -10.84 10.36
N HIS A 404 5.57 -10.88 11.28
CA HIS A 404 5.67 -11.59 12.57
C HIS A 404 5.44 -13.09 12.37
N LYS A 405 6.44 -13.93 12.67
CA LYS A 405 6.42 -15.37 12.38
C LYS A 405 5.22 -16.11 12.98
N ARG A 406 4.82 -15.77 14.24
CA ARG A 406 3.63 -16.40 14.85
C ARG A 406 2.31 -16.01 14.19
N ALA A 407 2.16 -14.76 13.78
CA ALA A 407 0.99 -14.32 13.02
C ALA A 407 0.94 -15.04 11.67
N PHE A 408 2.06 -15.12 10.95
CA PHE A 408 2.19 -15.88 9.71
C PHE A 408 1.79 -17.35 9.89
N ASP A 409 2.33 -18.04 10.90
CA ASP A 409 2.03 -19.45 11.16
C ASP A 409 0.53 -19.66 11.47
N LYS A 410 -0.11 -18.76 12.22
CA LYS A 410 -1.55 -18.84 12.53
C LYS A 410 -2.43 -18.62 11.31
N ILE A 411 -2.15 -17.60 10.50
CA ILE A 411 -2.92 -17.28 9.29
C ILE A 411 -2.79 -18.41 8.28
N THR A 412 -1.58 -18.90 8.04
CA THR A 412 -1.35 -19.97 7.06
C THR A 412 -1.90 -21.31 7.55
N GLN A 413 -1.88 -21.60 8.85
CA GLN A 413 -2.54 -22.77 9.41
C GLN A 413 -4.07 -22.70 9.26
N ALA A 414 -4.68 -21.52 9.45
CA ALA A 414 -6.10 -21.32 9.21
C ALA A 414 -6.47 -21.58 7.72
N ALA A 415 -5.58 -21.19 6.78
CA ALA A 415 -5.76 -21.48 5.37
C ALA A 415 -5.71 -23.00 5.07
N VAL A 416 -4.78 -23.74 5.69
CA VAL A 416 -4.68 -25.21 5.58
C VAL A 416 -5.93 -25.89 6.18
N ASP A 417 -6.45 -25.40 7.28
CA ASP A 417 -7.66 -25.92 7.92
C ASP A 417 -8.94 -25.57 7.12
N GLY A 418 -8.87 -24.65 6.15
CA GLY A 418 -10.01 -24.12 5.40
C GLY A 418 -10.92 -23.24 6.26
N LYS A 419 -10.35 -22.52 7.24
CA LYS A 419 -11.02 -21.60 8.16
C LYS A 419 -10.71 -20.13 7.85
N SER A 420 -9.85 -19.85 6.88
CA SER A 420 -9.50 -18.49 6.51
C SER A 420 -10.69 -17.75 5.90
N VAL A 421 -10.88 -16.49 6.23
CA VAL A 421 -11.91 -15.62 5.63
C VAL A 421 -11.64 -15.34 4.15
N TRP A 422 -10.42 -15.54 3.68
CA TRP A 422 -10.04 -15.37 2.28
C TRP A 422 -10.52 -16.49 1.36
N THR A 423 -11.12 -17.57 1.88
CA THR A 423 -11.64 -18.70 1.08
C THR A 423 -12.71 -18.28 0.06
N TRP A 424 -13.39 -17.17 0.30
CA TRP A 424 -14.39 -16.64 -0.64
C TRP A 424 -13.79 -15.86 -1.82
N ILE A 425 -12.51 -15.46 -1.71
CA ILE A 425 -11.78 -14.75 -2.78
C ILE A 425 -11.12 -15.76 -3.74
N TYR A 426 -10.69 -16.90 -3.20
CA TYR A 426 -9.93 -17.90 -3.95
C TYR A 426 -10.71 -19.22 -4.02
N GLU A 427 -11.20 -19.54 -5.21
CA GLU A 427 -11.92 -20.81 -5.49
C GLU A 427 -10.98 -22.03 -5.54
N ASP A 428 -9.66 -21.83 -5.42
CA ASP A 428 -8.61 -22.86 -5.60
C ASP A 428 -8.54 -23.90 -4.48
N GLY A 429 -9.42 -23.79 -3.49
CA GLY A 429 -9.52 -24.76 -2.39
C GLY A 429 -8.64 -24.42 -1.20
N LYS A 430 -8.35 -25.41 -0.37
CA LYS A 430 -7.51 -25.26 0.82
C LYS A 430 -6.04 -25.23 0.46
N ALA A 431 -5.29 -24.37 1.14
CA ALA A 431 -3.84 -24.43 1.09
C ALA A 431 -3.32 -25.75 1.66
N THR A 432 -2.17 -26.18 1.19
CA THR A 432 -1.45 -27.35 1.71
C THR A 432 -0.28 -26.91 2.60
N LYS A 433 0.28 -27.82 3.37
CA LYS A 433 1.51 -27.55 4.12
C LYS A 433 2.70 -27.21 3.22
N GLU A 434 2.72 -27.76 2.01
CA GLU A 434 3.72 -27.46 0.99
C GLU A 434 3.60 -26.03 0.50
N ASP A 435 2.38 -25.53 0.29
CA ASP A 435 2.13 -24.14 -0.09
C ASP A 435 2.62 -23.17 1.00
N VAL A 436 2.38 -23.52 2.27
CA VAL A 436 2.87 -22.72 3.40
C VAL A 436 4.40 -22.68 3.43
N GLU A 437 5.06 -23.82 3.23
CA GLU A 437 6.53 -23.87 3.22
C GLU A 437 7.10 -23.07 2.04
N LEU A 438 6.53 -23.19 0.85
CA LEU A 438 6.92 -22.40 -0.32
C LEU A 438 6.71 -20.89 -0.08
N THR A 439 5.59 -20.49 0.53
CA THR A 439 5.33 -19.08 0.89
C THR A 439 6.39 -18.57 1.86
N LYS A 440 6.74 -19.38 2.86
CA LYS A 440 7.75 -19.04 3.85
C LYS A 440 9.15 -18.93 3.25
N GLN A 441 9.51 -19.84 2.35
CA GLN A 441 10.77 -19.78 1.60
C GLN A 441 10.84 -18.53 0.75
N LEU A 442 9.78 -18.21 0.01
CA LEU A 442 9.69 -17.00 -0.81
C LEU A 442 9.85 -15.74 0.04
N LEU A 443 9.17 -15.63 1.19
CA LEU A 443 9.28 -14.48 2.08
C LEU A 443 10.71 -14.35 2.66
N ASN A 444 11.34 -15.46 3.04
CA ASN A 444 12.72 -15.45 3.55
C ASN A 444 13.78 -15.12 2.48
N SER A 445 13.52 -15.42 1.21
CA SER A 445 14.46 -15.15 0.11
C SER A 445 14.38 -13.71 -0.41
N ALA A 446 13.32 -12.97 -0.06
CA ALA A 446 13.14 -11.60 -0.51
C ALA A 446 14.14 -10.66 0.19
N ALA A 447 14.94 -9.96 -0.60
CA ALA A 447 16.04 -9.12 -0.11
C ALA A 447 16.02 -7.68 -0.64
N TYR A 448 15.05 -7.35 -1.47
CA TYR A 448 14.91 -6.03 -2.09
C TYR A 448 13.56 -5.45 -1.72
N VAL A 449 13.44 -4.13 -1.72
CA VAL A 449 12.20 -3.43 -1.44
C VAL A 449 11.76 -2.60 -2.63
N GLU A 450 10.46 -2.57 -2.89
CA GLU A 450 9.86 -1.68 -3.89
C GLU A 450 10.06 -0.21 -3.49
N ASN A 451 10.63 0.55 -4.41
CA ASN A 451 10.82 1.99 -4.27
C ASN A 451 9.76 2.74 -5.07
N ASP A 452 8.90 3.48 -4.38
CA ASP A 452 7.87 4.29 -4.99
C ASP A 452 8.39 5.72 -5.26
N ASN A 453 8.42 6.11 -6.54
CA ASN A 453 8.55 7.49 -6.96
C ASN A 453 7.61 7.73 -8.16
N GLN A 454 6.33 7.88 -7.85
CA GLN A 454 5.26 7.92 -8.84
C GLN A 454 5.48 9.01 -9.90
N THR A 455 5.96 10.20 -9.50
CA THR A 455 6.23 11.30 -10.43
C THR A 455 7.34 10.94 -11.42
N LEU A 456 8.44 10.36 -10.93
CA LEU A 456 9.55 9.94 -11.80
C LEU A 456 9.14 8.78 -12.70
N GLU A 457 8.41 7.81 -12.18
CA GLU A 457 7.89 6.68 -12.96
C GLU A 457 6.97 7.15 -14.09
N SER A 458 6.03 8.05 -13.80
CA SER A 458 5.11 8.61 -14.78
C SER A 458 5.87 9.34 -15.89
N LEU A 459 6.87 10.13 -15.52
CA LEU A 459 7.75 10.84 -16.45
C LEU A 459 8.50 9.86 -17.41
N ILE A 460 9.05 8.78 -16.86
CA ILE A 460 9.79 7.78 -17.64
C ILE A 460 8.82 7.00 -18.55
N LEU A 461 7.67 6.58 -18.03
CA LEU A 461 6.68 5.83 -18.81
C LEU A 461 6.06 6.66 -19.93
N GLU A 462 5.91 7.97 -19.75
CA GLU A 462 5.45 8.88 -20.81
C GLU A 462 6.39 8.85 -22.03
N GLU A 463 7.69 9.00 -21.81
CA GLU A 463 8.69 8.95 -22.91
C GLU A 463 8.85 7.53 -23.49
N ALA A 464 8.75 6.50 -22.65
CA ALA A 464 8.80 5.11 -23.08
C ALA A 464 7.62 4.74 -24.01
N ARG A 465 6.43 5.31 -23.83
CA ARG A 465 5.26 5.12 -24.73
C ARG A 465 5.56 5.58 -26.16
N GLU A 466 6.35 6.63 -26.34
CA GLU A 466 6.76 7.10 -27.67
C GLU A 466 7.65 6.05 -28.38
N TYR A 467 8.48 5.33 -27.64
CA TYR A 467 9.23 4.19 -28.15
C TYR A 467 8.30 3.00 -28.45
N PHE A 468 7.42 2.61 -27.52
CA PHE A 468 6.51 1.48 -27.69
C PHE A 468 5.54 1.68 -28.86
N SER A 469 5.17 2.92 -29.16
CA SER A 469 4.36 3.27 -30.35
C SER A 469 5.14 3.28 -31.67
N GLY A 470 6.46 3.14 -31.62
CA GLY A 470 7.36 3.24 -32.79
C GLY A 470 7.62 4.66 -33.27
N ALA A 471 7.22 5.69 -32.50
CA ALA A 471 7.44 7.09 -32.84
C ALA A 471 8.92 7.51 -32.65
N ARG A 472 9.67 6.77 -31.82
CA ARG A 472 11.09 7.01 -31.52
C ARG A 472 11.87 5.71 -31.40
N SER A 473 13.19 5.79 -31.56
CA SER A 473 14.09 4.70 -31.18
C SER A 473 14.26 4.60 -29.67
N ALA A 474 14.68 3.44 -29.17
CA ALA A 474 14.96 3.23 -27.73
C ALA A 474 16.02 4.22 -27.22
N LEU A 475 17.06 4.49 -28.00
CA LEU A 475 18.11 5.44 -27.63
C LEU A 475 17.59 6.88 -27.53
N GLU A 476 16.78 7.35 -28.49
CA GLU A 476 16.17 8.70 -28.42
C GLU A 476 15.21 8.84 -27.23
N ALA A 477 14.43 7.80 -26.90
CA ALA A 477 13.58 7.79 -25.71
C ALA A 477 14.43 7.83 -24.43
N ALA A 478 15.48 7.03 -24.33
CA ALA A 478 16.41 6.99 -23.21
C ALA A 478 17.12 8.34 -22.96
N GLU A 479 17.59 9.01 -24.00
CA GLU A 479 18.21 10.35 -23.90
C GLU A 479 17.20 11.40 -23.38
N ARG A 480 15.94 11.33 -23.79
CA ARG A 480 14.89 12.23 -23.29
C ARG A 480 14.52 11.93 -21.84
N ILE A 481 14.39 10.64 -21.49
CA ILE A 481 14.20 10.19 -20.11
C ILE A 481 15.34 10.73 -19.25
N GLN A 482 16.60 10.56 -19.67
CA GLN A 482 17.77 11.07 -18.97
C GLN A 482 17.67 12.56 -18.70
N SER A 483 17.32 13.34 -19.72
CA SER A 483 17.21 14.81 -19.60
C SER A 483 16.12 15.23 -18.61
N ARG A 484 14.92 14.64 -18.70
CA ARG A 484 13.79 14.97 -17.83
C ARG A 484 14.01 14.49 -16.41
N ALA A 485 14.50 13.24 -16.24
CA ALA A 485 14.80 12.68 -14.93
C ALA A 485 15.91 13.45 -14.20
N SER A 486 16.96 13.87 -14.92
CA SER A 486 18.02 14.71 -14.33
C SER A 486 17.47 16.03 -13.79
N LEU A 487 16.55 16.67 -14.51
CA LEU A 487 15.91 17.91 -14.04
C LEU A 487 15.10 17.65 -12.76
N TYR A 488 14.23 16.64 -12.80
CA TYR A 488 13.41 16.26 -11.64
C TYR A 488 14.27 15.94 -10.41
N ILE A 489 15.29 15.09 -10.56
CA ILE A 489 16.17 14.69 -9.45
C ILE A 489 16.88 15.90 -8.86
N ASN A 490 17.39 16.83 -9.70
CA ASN A 490 18.03 18.04 -9.21
C ASN A 490 17.07 18.97 -8.44
N GLU A 491 15.79 19.00 -8.79
CA GLU A 491 14.76 19.77 -8.06
C GLU A 491 14.42 19.16 -6.70
N GLN A 492 14.67 17.85 -6.51
CA GLN A 492 14.42 17.16 -5.26
C GLN A 492 15.59 17.24 -4.25
N MET A 493 16.78 17.64 -4.71
CA MET A 493 17.98 17.81 -3.86
C MET A 493 17.96 19.13 -3.09
#